data_df438acd2abc77fa8eeb9bceebfe96c0
#
_entry.id   df438acd2abc77fa8eeb9bceebfe96c0
#
_cell.length_a   1.000
_cell.length_b   1.000
_cell.length_c   1.000
_cell.angle_alpha   90.00
_cell.angle_beta   90.00
_cell.angle_gamma   90.00
#
_symmetry.space_group_name_H-M   'P 1'
#
loop_
_entity.id
_entity.type
_entity.pdbx_description
1 polymer ?
#
loop_
_entity_poly.entity_id
_entity_poly.type
_entity_poly.pdbx_seq_one_letter_code
_entity_poly.pdbx_strand_id
1 'polypeptide(L)'
;AYPVSRGSADRNAIRSALEYLENGWAVGVFLEGTRTPDGRIHDPKRGAALLAAKAKAPILPVSLWGSEKILEKGSSLPRAVPLTVRIGNLIDTPTSTNKEELEAITQKCTAVINEMHDLGR
;
A
#
# COMPACT_ATOMS: atom_id res chain seq x y z
N ALA A 1 -5.27 1.98 13.58
CA ALA A 1 -5.78 0.96 12.66
C ALA A 1 -7.24 0.67 12.96
N TYR A 2 -8.01 0.33 11.96
CA TYR A 2 -9.41 -0.04 12.11
C TYR A 2 -9.64 -1.40 11.43
N PRO A 3 -10.63 -2.19 11.90
CA PRO A 3 -10.82 -3.54 11.36
C PRO A 3 -11.34 -3.52 9.92
N VAL A 4 -10.82 -4.43 9.09
CA VAL A 4 -11.27 -4.62 7.72
C VAL A 4 -11.51 -6.11 7.47
N SER A 5 -12.44 -6.44 6.58
CA SER A 5 -12.68 -7.80 6.15
C SER A 5 -11.69 -8.17 5.06
N ARG A 6 -10.94 -9.25 5.27
CA ARG A 6 -9.99 -9.72 4.26
C ARG A 6 -10.72 -10.38 3.11
N GLY A 7 -10.23 -10.15 1.90
CA GLY A 7 -10.73 -10.81 0.70
C GLY A 7 -11.99 -10.23 0.11
N SER A 8 -12.54 -9.17 0.68
CA SER A 8 -13.71 -8.48 0.15
C SER A 8 -13.48 -6.98 0.16
N ALA A 9 -14.16 -6.27 -0.73
CA ALA A 9 -14.17 -4.82 -0.71
C ALA A 9 -15.03 -4.38 0.48
N ASP A 10 -14.37 -3.92 1.53
CA ASP A 10 -15.07 -3.46 2.72
C ASP A 10 -15.44 -1.98 2.56
N ARG A 11 -16.72 -1.72 2.29
CA ARG A 11 -17.24 -0.36 2.11
C ARG A 11 -17.06 0.48 3.36
N ASN A 12 -17.17 -0.13 4.54
CA ASN A 12 -16.98 0.59 5.80
C ASN A 12 -15.53 1.02 5.98
N ALA A 13 -14.59 0.17 5.58
CA ALA A 13 -13.17 0.50 5.63
C ALA A 13 -12.84 1.67 4.70
N ILE A 14 -13.40 1.65 3.49
CA ILE A 14 -13.21 2.74 2.52
C ILE A 14 -13.80 4.04 3.07
N ARG A 15 -14.99 3.98 3.62
CA ARG A 15 -15.66 5.16 4.21
C ARG A 15 -14.83 5.73 5.36
N SER A 16 -14.34 4.87 6.25
CA SER A 16 -13.52 5.31 7.38
C SER A 16 -12.23 5.96 6.90
N ALA A 17 -11.57 5.36 5.91
CA ALA A 17 -10.35 5.92 5.33
C ALA A 17 -10.60 7.30 4.71
N LEU A 18 -11.72 7.46 3.99
CA LEU A 18 -12.09 8.74 3.40
C LEU A 18 -12.31 9.81 4.47
N GLU A 19 -12.97 9.46 5.58
CA GLU A 19 -13.17 10.39 6.69
C GLU A 19 -11.84 10.87 7.28
N TYR A 20 -10.89 9.94 7.49
CA TYR A 20 -9.57 10.31 8.00
C TYR A 20 -8.84 11.23 7.02
N LEU A 21 -8.89 10.95 5.73
CA LEU A 21 -8.24 11.79 4.73
C LEU A 21 -8.87 13.19 4.67
N GLU A 22 -10.19 13.29 4.78
CA GLU A 22 -10.90 14.58 4.80
C GLU A 22 -10.54 15.40 6.03
N ASN A 23 -10.17 14.75 7.14
CA ASN A 23 -9.77 15.41 8.37
C ASN A 23 -8.27 15.69 8.46
N GLY A 24 -7.54 15.53 7.37
CA GLY A 24 -6.12 15.85 7.29
C GLY A 24 -5.18 14.74 7.73
N TRP A 25 -5.67 13.53 7.94
CA TRP A 25 -4.85 12.38 8.30
C TRP A 25 -4.23 11.74 7.07
N ALA A 26 -3.08 11.11 7.25
CA ALA A 26 -2.52 10.20 6.26
C ALA A 26 -3.02 8.79 6.55
N VAL A 27 -3.34 8.04 5.50
CA VAL A 27 -3.82 6.66 5.63
C VAL A 27 -2.81 5.72 4.95
N GLY A 28 -2.31 4.74 5.71
CA GLY A 28 -1.41 3.73 5.18
C GLY A 28 -2.19 2.56 4.58
N VAL A 29 -1.81 2.15 3.38
CA VAL A 29 -2.46 1.04 2.68
C VAL A 29 -1.41 0.11 2.10
N PHE A 30 -1.53 -1.18 2.37
CA PHE A 30 -0.72 -2.20 1.69
C PHE A 30 -1.40 -2.57 0.38
N LEU A 31 -0.67 -2.46 -0.73
CA LEU A 31 -1.25 -2.67 -2.06
C LEU A 31 -1.84 -4.07 -2.26
N GLU A 32 -1.27 -5.07 -1.63
CA GLU A 32 -1.79 -6.45 -1.74
C GLU A 32 -2.75 -6.84 -0.62
N GLY A 33 -2.83 -6.03 0.41
CA GLY A 33 -3.68 -6.33 1.56
C GLY A 33 -3.16 -7.45 2.45
N THR A 34 -1.99 -8.02 2.15
CA THR A 34 -1.38 -9.08 2.92
C THR A 34 0.14 -9.07 2.74
N ARG A 35 0.84 -9.83 3.57
CA ARG A 35 2.29 -9.97 3.45
C ARG A 35 2.66 -10.88 2.28
N THR A 36 3.79 -10.60 1.63
CA THR A 36 4.34 -11.42 0.56
C THR A 36 5.63 -12.10 1.03
N PRO A 37 5.98 -13.29 0.48
CA PRO A 37 7.16 -14.03 0.93
C PRO A 37 8.49 -13.30 0.73
N ASP A 38 8.59 -12.49 -0.30
CA ASP A 38 9.83 -11.78 -0.67
C ASP A 38 9.75 -10.27 -0.46
N GLY A 39 8.66 -9.76 0.09
CA GLY A 39 8.46 -8.34 0.31
C GLY A 39 8.11 -7.54 -0.93
N ARG A 40 8.11 -8.16 -2.11
CA ARG A 40 7.73 -7.49 -3.35
C ARG A 40 6.22 -7.54 -3.57
N ILE A 41 5.73 -6.61 -4.39
CA ILE A 41 4.31 -6.57 -4.76
C ILE A 41 4.10 -7.42 -6.02
N HIS A 42 3.25 -8.43 -5.93
CA HIS A 42 2.97 -9.36 -7.04
C HIS A 42 1.55 -9.21 -7.58
N ASP A 43 0.57 -8.96 -6.70
CA ASP A 43 -0.84 -8.87 -7.08
C ASP A 43 -1.49 -7.66 -6.42
N PRO A 44 -1.19 -6.45 -6.93
CA PRO A 44 -1.70 -5.23 -6.32
C PRO A 44 -3.21 -5.08 -6.50
N LYS A 45 -3.86 -4.52 -5.50
CA LYS A 45 -5.28 -4.20 -5.52
C LYS A 45 -5.48 -2.71 -5.80
N ARG A 46 -6.64 -2.36 -6.33
CA ARG A 46 -6.93 -0.97 -6.72
C ARG A 46 -7.46 -0.09 -5.60
N GLY A 47 -7.55 -0.64 -4.39
CA GLY A 47 -8.13 0.09 -3.25
C GLY A 47 -7.43 1.40 -2.92
N ALA A 48 -6.10 1.42 -2.92
CA ALA A 48 -5.33 2.64 -2.65
C ALA A 48 -5.57 3.72 -3.69
N ALA A 49 -5.57 3.34 -4.98
CA ALA A 49 -5.84 4.28 -6.08
C ALA A 49 -7.27 4.81 -6.00
N LEU A 50 -8.23 3.96 -5.67
CA LEU A 50 -9.62 4.37 -5.50
C LEU A 50 -9.78 5.38 -4.37
N LEU A 51 -9.15 5.13 -3.22
CA LEU A 51 -9.16 6.07 -2.10
C LEU A 51 -8.55 7.41 -2.48
N ALA A 52 -7.41 7.39 -3.16
CA ALA A 52 -6.74 8.61 -3.59
C ALA A 52 -7.63 9.42 -4.55
N ALA A 53 -8.29 8.75 -5.48
CA ALA A 53 -9.18 9.41 -6.45
C ALA A 53 -10.38 10.04 -5.73
N LYS A 54 -11.02 9.31 -4.84
CA LYS A 54 -12.20 9.82 -4.11
C LYS A 54 -11.85 10.95 -3.14
N ALA A 55 -10.72 10.85 -2.47
CA ALA A 55 -10.29 11.86 -1.51
C ALA A 55 -9.54 13.03 -2.16
N LYS A 56 -9.21 12.92 -3.44
CA LYS A 56 -8.38 13.89 -4.16
C LYS A 56 -7.04 14.11 -3.45
N ALA A 57 -6.45 13.00 -2.98
CA ALA A 57 -5.20 13.01 -2.25
C ALA A 57 -4.08 12.36 -3.09
N PRO A 58 -2.84 12.85 -3.00
CA PRO A 58 -1.72 12.21 -3.66
C PRO A 58 -1.34 10.92 -2.96
N ILE A 59 -0.57 10.07 -3.66
CA ILE A 59 -0.08 8.80 -3.14
C ILE A 59 1.41 8.92 -2.86
N LEU A 60 1.83 8.51 -1.67
CA LEU A 60 3.24 8.45 -1.30
C LEU A 60 3.68 6.99 -1.33
N PRO A 61 4.50 6.58 -2.32
CA PRO A 61 4.99 5.21 -2.35
C PRO A 61 6.08 4.99 -1.31
N VAL A 62 5.95 3.90 -0.55
CA VAL A 62 6.90 3.53 0.50
C VAL A 62 7.26 2.07 0.33
N SER A 63 8.55 1.79 0.30
CA SER A 63 9.08 0.43 0.23
C SER A 63 9.66 0.01 1.57
N LEU A 64 9.31 -1.20 1.99
CA LEU A 64 9.86 -1.81 3.21
C LEU A 64 10.70 -3.02 2.78
N TRP A 65 12.01 -2.94 3.06
CA TRP A 65 12.92 -4.05 2.77
C TRP A 65 13.32 -4.74 4.06
N GLY A 66 13.20 -6.06 4.07
CA GLY A 66 13.60 -6.88 5.22
C GLY A 66 12.48 -7.17 6.20
N SER A 67 11.32 -6.52 6.08
CA SER A 67 10.21 -6.71 7.02
C SER A 67 9.66 -8.14 7.03
N GLU A 68 9.72 -8.84 5.91
CA GLU A 68 9.25 -10.21 5.80
C GLU A 68 10.06 -11.19 6.64
N LYS A 69 11.27 -10.79 7.06
CA LYS A 69 12.15 -11.62 7.88
C LYS A 69 11.97 -11.40 9.38
N ILE A 70 11.26 -10.35 9.78
CA ILE A 70 11.04 -10.03 11.20
C ILE A 70 10.18 -11.11 11.84
N LEU A 71 9.11 -11.51 11.15
CA LEU A 71 8.23 -12.58 11.59
C LEU A 71 7.87 -13.42 10.37
N GLU A 72 8.65 -14.48 10.14
CA GLU A 72 8.42 -15.35 9.01
C GLU A 72 7.08 -16.09 9.17
N LYS A 73 6.44 -16.38 8.04
CA LYS A 73 5.18 -17.11 8.02
C LYS A 73 5.36 -18.47 8.68
N GLY A 74 4.54 -18.74 9.70
CA GLY A 74 4.65 -19.95 10.49
C GLY A 74 5.55 -19.85 11.69
N SER A 75 6.29 -18.75 11.86
CA SER A 75 7.10 -18.49 13.04
C SER A 75 6.32 -17.69 14.06
N SER A 76 6.47 -18.01 15.33
CA SER A 76 5.83 -17.29 16.42
C SER A 76 6.74 -16.24 17.09
N LEU A 77 8.03 -16.24 16.74
CA LEU A 77 9.00 -15.34 17.35
C LEU A 77 9.52 -14.33 16.32
N PRO A 78 9.46 -13.01 16.65
CA PRO A 78 10.05 -12.01 15.77
C PRO A 78 11.57 -12.11 15.78
N ARG A 79 12.18 -11.81 14.61
CA ARG A 79 13.63 -11.78 14.50
C ARG A 79 14.11 -10.34 14.41
N ALA A 80 15.22 -10.05 15.08
CA ALA A 80 15.89 -8.76 14.94
C ALA A 80 16.67 -8.76 13.63
N VAL A 81 16.13 -8.13 12.60
CA VAL A 81 16.75 -8.04 11.27
C VAL A 81 16.82 -6.60 10.82
N PRO A 82 17.78 -6.25 9.93
CA PRO A 82 17.81 -4.90 9.37
C PRO A 82 16.52 -4.61 8.60
N LEU A 83 15.98 -3.42 8.81
CA LEU A 83 14.82 -2.93 8.09
C LEU A 83 15.19 -1.66 7.37
N THR A 84 14.94 -1.60 6.07
CA THR A 84 15.17 -0.41 5.26
C THR A 84 13.83 0.12 4.78
N VAL A 85 13.59 1.40 5.04
CA VAL A 85 12.40 2.11 4.58
C VAL A 85 12.82 3.12 3.54
N ARG A 86 12.26 3.04 2.34
CA ARG A 86 12.51 4.00 1.27
C ARG A 86 11.21 4.68 0.90
N ILE A 87 11.27 5.99 0.79
CA ILE A 87 10.12 6.82 0.45
C ILE A 87 10.38 7.44 -0.92
N GLY A 88 9.47 7.19 -1.86
CA GLY A 88 9.59 7.73 -3.21
C GLY A 88 8.93 9.09 -3.35
N ASN A 89 8.88 9.59 -4.58
CA ASN A 89 8.21 10.84 -4.89
C ASN A 89 6.69 10.67 -4.87
N LEU A 90 5.98 11.74 -4.52
CA LEU A 90 4.53 11.75 -4.54
C LEU A 90 4.02 11.43 -5.95
N ILE A 91 3.01 10.60 -6.01
CA ILE A 91 2.30 10.29 -7.25
C ILE A 91 1.01 11.11 -7.25
N ASP A 92 0.77 11.84 -8.35
CA ASP A 92 -0.38 12.71 -8.46
C ASP A 92 -1.69 11.94 -8.32
N THR A 93 -2.68 12.62 -7.76
CA THR A 93 -4.03 12.08 -7.61
C THR A 93 -4.59 11.66 -8.96
N PRO A 94 -5.21 10.45 -9.05
CA PRO A 94 -5.95 10.07 -10.25
C PRO A 94 -7.05 11.09 -10.56
N THR A 95 -7.25 11.38 -11.84
CA THR A 95 -8.25 12.39 -12.23
C THR A 95 -9.67 11.85 -12.29
N SER A 96 -9.83 10.53 -12.26
CA SER A 96 -11.15 9.89 -12.27
C SER A 96 -11.13 8.58 -11.50
N THR A 97 -12.32 8.00 -11.29
CA THR A 97 -12.48 6.67 -10.71
C THR A 97 -12.64 5.59 -11.78
N ASN A 98 -12.27 5.91 -13.03
CA ASN A 98 -12.28 4.96 -14.12
C ASN A 98 -11.33 3.80 -13.83
N LYS A 99 -11.78 2.58 -14.08
CA LYS A 99 -11.02 1.36 -13.83
C LYS A 99 -9.64 1.39 -14.48
N GLU A 100 -9.56 1.85 -15.74
CA GLU A 100 -8.31 1.90 -16.48
C GLU A 100 -7.30 2.84 -15.83
N GLU A 101 -7.76 4.00 -15.37
CA GLU A 101 -6.91 4.98 -14.72
C GLU A 101 -6.45 4.50 -13.34
N LEU A 102 -7.36 3.91 -12.56
CA LEU A 102 -7.01 3.34 -11.26
C LEU A 102 -5.98 2.22 -11.41
N GLU A 103 -6.13 1.39 -12.43
CA GLU A 103 -5.19 0.32 -12.71
C GLU A 103 -3.82 0.86 -13.14
N ALA A 104 -3.79 1.90 -13.97
CA ALA A 104 -2.55 2.55 -14.40
C ALA A 104 -1.79 3.12 -13.19
N ILE A 105 -2.49 3.81 -12.28
CA ILE A 105 -1.89 4.35 -11.06
C ILE A 105 -1.40 3.22 -10.14
N THR A 106 -2.17 2.15 -10.00
CA THR A 106 -1.79 1.00 -9.20
C THR A 106 -0.51 0.36 -9.74
N GLN A 107 -0.40 0.19 -11.05
CA GLN A 107 0.80 -0.35 -11.68
C GLN A 107 2.00 0.58 -11.53
N LYS A 108 1.79 1.88 -11.60
CA LYS A 108 2.85 2.86 -11.39
C LYS A 108 3.38 2.78 -9.94
N CYS A 109 2.49 2.72 -8.97
CA CYS A 109 2.90 2.56 -7.56
C CYS A 109 3.67 1.26 -7.36
N THR A 110 3.18 0.16 -7.93
CA THR A 110 3.81 -1.15 -7.84
C THR A 110 5.23 -1.11 -8.40
N ALA A 111 5.40 -0.53 -9.59
CA ALA A 111 6.70 -0.42 -10.23
C ALA A 111 7.69 0.38 -9.37
N VAL A 112 7.26 1.53 -8.86
CA VAL A 112 8.10 2.39 -8.02
C VAL A 112 8.51 1.66 -6.74
N ILE A 113 7.56 1.03 -6.06
CA ILE A 113 7.82 0.34 -4.79
C ILE A 113 8.77 -0.85 -5.02
N ASN A 114 8.51 -1.67 -6.04
CA ASN A 114 9.36 -2.82 -6.35
C ASN A 114 10.77 -2.40 -6.77
N GLU A 115 10.88 -1.31 -7.53
CA GLU A 115 12.18 -0.76 -7.90
C GLU A 115 12.99 -0.34 -6.68
N MET A 116 12.35 0.35 -5.73
CA MET A 116 12.99 0.73 -4.47
C MET A 116 13.36 -0.50 -3.64
N HIS A 117 12.48 -1.51 -3.60
CA HIS A 117 12.72 -2.75 -2.87
C HIS A 117 13.93 -3.51 -3.45
N ASP A 118 14.09 -3.48 -4.75
CA ASP A 118 15.20 -4.17 -5.44
C ASP A 118 16.57 -3.56 -5.14
N LEU A 119 16.63 -2.34 -4.63
CA LEU A 119 17.87 -1.72 -4.18
C LEU A 119 18.44 -2.43 -2.94
N GLY A 120 17.63 -3.21 -2.24
CA GLY A 120 18.03 -3.97 -1.08
C GLY A 120 18.26 -3.10 0.15
N ARG A 121 19.15 -3.56 0.99
CA ARG A 121 19.46 -2.92 2.28
C ARG A 121 20.14 -1.56 2.14
#